data_569172cdfb4a7b720dc68cad5fae8393
#
_entry.id   569172cdfb4a7b720dc68cad5fae8393
#
_cell.length_a   1.000
_cell.length_b   1.000
_cell.length_c   1.000
_cell.angle_alpha   90.00
_cell.angle_beta   90.00
_cell.angle_gamma   90.00
#
_symmetry.space_group_name_H-M   'P 1'
#
loop_
_entity.id
_entity.type
_entity.pdbx_description
1 polymer ?
#
loop_
_entity_poly.entity_id
_entity_poly.type
_entity_poly.pdbx_seq_one_letter_code
_entity_poly.pdbx_strand_id
1 'polypeptide(L)'
;MPSENLAAARVHLQALVNTYRENFAQYQRATYNETQVRVDFVNPLFQLLGWDIMNEAGLPQHLREVTHEATVLVEENGTHRSKKPDYSFKVGTETLFFLETKKPFVNITVDRAPAFQLRRYGWSGNLKVSVLTNFTDLFIYDCTVRPVEGDEIGTALIAHYHYTEYDEKFDEIYSVLSKESALSGEFQRVFGNIRGAMRREPFDAYFLDQIRGWRMQLGKDVVKRNPELDTETLNIFVQRILNRSIFLRICEDKNLENYESLKRITTYQELKHLFAAADQKYDSGLFEMLDEDRLVISDSVIIEIFQSLYYPNNSYEFGVVDPYIIGQIYELFLDESLEIQVDGQVVCVQKPEVVDAQGTVNTPKNITDIIVDEALGALYEGKTPEEVAGYRIADICCGSGNFLLSAFEYVVNYHIEYLCQNSLEEALQSGKLYQLPGTQNLFLSYEQKRTILENLIYGVDIDPLAIEVTKFSLLLKVLEDSSAEELDAYHARTHNRILPNLDENIKLGNSLVDSNYAHYNRAVYQNLQLMNKMRMFDWNREFTEGKFDAIIGNPPYIRVQNMVHYSPE
;
A
#
# COMPACT_ATOMS: atom_id res chain seq x y z
N MET A 1 -4.89 33.76 -18.13
CA MET A 1 -3.63 32.97 -18.02
C MET A 1 -3.75 31.54 -18.56
N PRO A 2 -4.84 30.73 -18.39
CA PRO A 2 -4.90 29.37 -18.98
C PRO A 2 -4.78 29.34 -20.51
N SER A 3 -5.33 30.34 -21.19
CA SER A 3 -5.37 30.38 -22.68
C SER A 3 -4.02 30.68 -23.36
N GLU A 4 -3.13 31.40 -22.72
CA GLU A 4 -1.80 31.70 -23.28
C GLU A 4 -0.85 30.52 -23.17
N ASN A 5 -0.87 29.79 -22.05
CA ASN A 5 -0.10 28.56 -21.89
C ASN A 5 -0.55 27.46 -22.85
N LEU A 6 -1.85 27.30 -23.07
CA LEU A 6 -2.41 26.30 -23.97
C LEU A 6 -2.04 26.59 -25.44
N ALA A 7 -2.07 27.86 -25.87
CA ALA A 7 -1.66 28.25 -27.22
C ALA A 7 -0.17 28.00 -27.48
N ALA A 8 0.70 28.33 -26.54
CA ALA A 8 2.13 28.04 -26.61
C ALA A 8 2.41 26.53 -26.64
N ALA A 9 1.76 25.76 -25.79
CA ALA A 9 1.86 24.30 -25.76
C ALA A 9 1.47 23.67 -27.09
N ARG A 10 0.41 24.18 -27.76
CA ARG A 10 -0.04 23.67 -29.05
C ARG A 10 1.00 23.90 -30.17
N VAL A 11 1.70 25.04 -30.20
CA VAL A 11 2.78 25.29 -31.15
C VAL A 11 3.91 24.30 -31.00
N HIS A 12 4.32 24.02 -29.77
CA HIS A 12 5.37 23.03 -29.46
C HIS A 12 4.90 21.60 -29.81
N LEU A 13 3.62 21.27 -29.53
CA LEU A 13 3.05 19.98 -29.92
C LEU A 13 3.12 19.76 -31.42
N GLN A 14 2.76 20.78 -32.22
CA GLN A 14 2.85 20.71 -33.68
C GLN A 14 4.28 20.43 -34.14
N ALA A 15 5.28 21.09 -33.56
CA ALA A 15 6.68 20.82 -33.85
C ALA A 15 7.08 19.38 -33.52
N LEU A 16 6.66 18.87 -32.34
CA LEU A 16 6.92 17.50 -31.91
C LEU A 16 6.28 16.47 -32.85
N VAL A 17 5.03 16.65 -33.19
CA VAL A 17 4.28 15.78 -34.14
C VAL A 17 4.89 15.82 -35.52
N ASN A 18 5.31 16.99 -36.02
CA ASN A 18 5.97 17.12 -37.33
C ASN A 18 7.32 16.39 -37.34
N THR A 19 8.14 16.55 -36.29
CA THR A 19 9.41 15.82 -36.16
C THR A 19 9.18 14.31 -36.21
N TYR A 20 8.17 13.80 -35.48
CA TYR A 20 7.81 12.39 -35.49
C TYR A 20 7.36 11.93 -36.90
N ARG A 21 6.50 12.70 -37.55
CA ARG A 21 5.97 12.41 -38.91
C ARG A 21 7.07 12.34 -39.95
N GLU A 22 7.98 13.33 -39.98
CA GLU A 22 9.07 13.40 -40.95
C GLU A 22 10.06 12.23 -40.81
N ASN A 23 10.26 11.72 -39.61
CA ASN A 23 11.21 10.65 -39.34
C ASN A 23 10.53 9.32 -38.95
N PHE A 24 9.24 9.15 -39.24
CA PHE A 24 8.43 8.01 -38.80
C PHE A 24 9.09 6.66 -39.09
N ALA A 25 9.63 6.46 -40.30
CA ALA A 25 10.29 5.20 -40.69
C ALA A 25 11.54 4.89 -39.86
N GLN A 26 12.20 5.90 -39.29
CA GLN A 26 13.34 5.72 -38.42
C GLN A 26 12.88 5.25 -37.02
N TYR A 27 11.83 5.87 -36.47
CA TYR A 27 11.30 5.54 -35.16
C TYR A 27 10.60 4.17 -35.10
N GLN A 28 10.09 3.69 -36.24
CA GLN A 28 9.53 2.35 -36.39
C GLN A 28 10.57 1.24 -36.48
N ARG A 29 11.86 1.52 -36.33
CA ARG A 29 12.90 0.48 -36.30
C ARG A 29 13.00 -0.17 -34.92
N ALA A 30 13.22 -1.48 -34.88
CA ALA A 30 13.40 -2.22 -33.63
C ALA A 30 14.58 -1.71 -32.77
N THR A 31 15.55 -1.01 -33.38
CA THR A 31 16.71 -0.41 -32.71
C THR A 31 16.37 0.86 -31.93
N TYR A 32 15.22 1.52 -32.24
CA TYR A 32 14.75 2.66 -31.47
C TYR A 32 14.04 2.16 -30.21
N ASN A 33 14.66 2.36 -29.05
CA ASN A 33 14.24 1.72 -27.81
C ASN A 33 13.25 2.56 -26.98
N GLU A 34 12.72 1.99 -25.89
CA GLU A 34 11.75 2.66 -25.02
C GLU A 34 12.33 3.91 -24.34
N THR A 35 13.59 3.89 -23.93
CA THR A 35 14.25 5.06 -23.34
C THR A 35 14.30 6.23 -24.34
N GLN A 36 14.59 5.93 -25.59
CA GLN A 36 14.62 6.96 -26.64
C GLN A 36 13.24 7.58 -26.87
N VAL A 37 12.19 6.79 -27.01
CA VAL A 37 10.83 7.34 -27.18
C VAL A 37 10.38 8.14 -25.97
N ARG A 38 10.76 7.73 -24.76
CA ARG A 38 10.49 8.49 -23.53
C ARG A 38 11.13 9.87 -23.60
N VAL A 39 12.43 9.95 -23.88
CA VAL A 39 13.20 11.20 -23.89
C VAL A 39 12.78 12.10 -25.05
N ASP A 40 12.63 11.52 -26.25
CA ASP A 40 12.42 12.31 -27.47
C ASP A 40 10.97 12.79 -27.63
N PHE A 41 9.98 12.05 -27.08
CA PHE A 41 8.57 12.31 -27.40
C PHE A 41 7.64 12.28 -26.18
N VAL A 42 7.73 11.28 -25.32
CA VAL A 42 6.75 11.12 -24.21
C VAL A 42 6.97 12.18 -23.13
N ASN A 43 8.22 12.39 -22.69
CA ASN A 43 8.53 13.42 -21.72
C ASN A 43 8.15 14.82 -22.23
N PRO A 44 8.52 15.23 -23.46
CA PRO A 44 8.07 16.51 -24.02
C PRO A 44 6.53 16.64 -24.08
N LEU A 45 5.80 15.59 -24.47
CA LEU A 45 4.35 15.62 -24.50
C LEU A 45 3.75 15.90 -23.11
N PHE A 46 4.20 15.20 -22.08
CA PHE A 46 3.68 15.40 -20.72
C PHE A 46 4.16 16.71 -20.07
N GLN A 47 5.33 17.23 -20.48
CA GLN A 47 5.75 18.60 -20.12
C GLN A 47 4.81 19.66 -20.71
N LEU A 48 4.35 19.48 -21.97
CA LEU A 48 3.34 20.36 -22.59
C LEU A 48 1.98 20.28 -21.86
N LEU A 49 1.68 19.16 -21.20
CA LEU A 49 0.53 19.00 -20.31
C LEU A 49 0.76 19.61 -18.91
N GLY A 50 1.91 20.25 -18.68
CA GLY A 50 2.22 20.99 -17.47
C GLY A 50 2.87 20.19 -16.33
N TRP A 51 3.24 18.92 -16.58
CA TRP A 51 3.88 18.07 -15.58
C TRP A 51 5.39 18.31 -15.50
N ASP A 52 5.91 18.41 -14.28
CA ASP A 52 7.35 18.52 -14.04
C ASP A 52 8.03 17.12 -14.06
N ILE A 53 8.29 16.65 -15.28
CA ILE A 53 8.87 15.32 -15.51
C ILE A 53 10.28 15.19 -14.94
N MET A 54 11.06 16.25 -14.98
CA MET A 54 12.47 16.24 -14.58
C MET A 54 12.74 16.80 -13.20
N ASN A 55 11.68 17.15 -12.47
CA ASN A 55 11.78 17.83 -11.17
C ASN A 55 12.58 19.14 -11.24
N GLU A 56 12.30 19.97 -12.24
CA GLU A 56 12.95 21.29 -12.41
C GLU A 56 12.61 22.24 -11.27
N ALA A 57 11.44 22.06 -10.63
CA ALA A 57 11.03 22.78 -9.44
C ALA A 57 11.85 22.40 -8.18
N GLY A 58 12.65 21.34 -8.24
CA GLY A 58 13.49 20.89 -7.13
C GLY A 58 12.69 20.37 -5.94
N LEU A 59 11.49 19.85 -6.17
CA LEU A 59 10.65 19.30 -5.10
C LEU A 59 11.33 18.12 -4.41
N PRO A 60 11.14 17.95 -3.10
CA PRO A 60 11.50 16.75 -2.38
C PRO A 60 10.96 15.49 -3.07
N GLN A 61 11.64 14.37 -2.93
CA GLN A 61 11.31 13.16 -3.69
C GLN A 61 9.86 12.71 -3.53
N HIS A 62 9.33 12.74 -2.32
CA HIS A 62 7.96 12.33 -2.02
C HIS A 62 6.88 13.28 -2.59
N LEU A 63 7.24 14.54 -2.85
CA LEU A 63 6.38 15.55 -3.47
C LEU A 63 6.60 15.70 -4.97
N ARG A 64 7.49 14.93 -5.57
CA ARG A 64 7.68 14.95 -7.04
C ARG A 64 6.39 14.60 -7.74
N GLU A 65 6.04 15.40 -8.73
CA GLU A 65 4.83 15.22 -9.52
C GLU A 65 4.87 13.96 -10.39
N VAL A 66 6.08 13.61 -10.83
CA VAL A 66 6.30 12.42 -11.66
C VAL A 66 7.46 11.62 -11.10
N THR A 67 7.21 10.36 -10.83
CA THR A 67 8.24 9.40 -10.46
C THR A 67 8.46 8.41 -11.60
N HIS A 68 9.74 8.17 -11.91
CA HIS A 68 10.18 7.19 -12.89
C HIS A 68 10.55 5.91 -12.17
N GLU A 69 9.99 4.77 -12.59
CA GLU A 69 10.46 3.49 -12.09
C GLU A 69 11.64 3.00 -12.93
N ALA A 70 12.72 2.63 -12.23
CA ALA A 70 13.82 1.95 -12.88
C ALA A 70 13.38 0.54 -13.28
N THR A 71 13.46 0.23 -14.56
CA THR A 71 13.35 -1.15 -15.02
C THR A 71 14.61 -1.87 -14.55
N VAL A 72 14.56 -2.56 -13.42
CA VAL A 72 15.63 -3.48 -13.03
C VAL A 72 15.55 -4.66 -13.98
N LEU A 73 16.41 -4.67 -14.98
CA LEU A 73 16.66 -5.82 -15.83
C LEU A 73 17.39 -6.87 -14.98
N VAL A 74 16.67 -7.78 -14.37
CA VAL A 74 17.25 -9.02 -13.89
C VAL A 74 17.33 -9.96 -15.08
N GLU A 75 18.53 -10.15 -15.61
CA GLU A 75 18.83 -11.12 -16.65
C GLU A 75 18.86 -12.53 -16.08
N GLU A 76 18.20 -13.41 -16.81
CA GLU A 76 18.38 -14.84 -17.05
C GLU A 76 17.78 -15.87 -16.08
N ASN A 77 17.00 -16.74 -16.70
CA ASN A 77 16.52 -18.06 -16.28
C ASN A 77 15.46 -18.11 -15.17
N GLY A 78 14.27 -17.65 -15.48
CA GLY A 78 13.08 -17.81 -14.64
C GLY A 78 12.53 -16.48 -14.11
N THR A 79 12.84 -15.46 -14.76
CA THR A 79 12.57 -14.03 -14.68
C THR A 79 11.23 -13.62 -14.12
N HIS A 80 11.24 -13.02 -12.96
CA HIS A 80 10.23 -12.00 -12.62
C HIS A 80 10.87 -10.63 -12.75
N ARG A 81 10.44 -9.87 -13.75
CA ARG A 81 10.67 -8.43 -13.86
C ARG A 81 9.97 -7.77 -12.68
N SER A 82 10.59 -6.76 -12.07
CA SER A 82 9.86 -5.83 -11.22
C SER A 82 8.65 -5.33 -12.00
N LYS A 83 7.45 -5.59 -11.50
CA LYS A 83 6.21 -5.28 -12.18
C LYS A 83 5.72 -3.92 -11.70
N LYS A 84 6.45 -2.88 -12.07
CA LYS A 84 6.09 -1.49 -11.78
C LYS A 84 5.86 -0.75 -13.10
N PRO A 85 4.94 0.25 -13.14
CA PRO A 85 4.71 1.09 -14.31
C PRO A 85 5.91 1.98 -14.58
N ASP A 86 6.07 2.44 -15.83
CA ASP A 86 7.19 3.31 -16.23
C ASP A 86 7.18 4.66 -15.52
N TYR A 87 5.98 5.23 -15.31
CA TYR A 87 5.79 6.52 -14.64
C TYR A 87 4.57 6.47 -13.71
N SER A 88 4.68 7.17 -12.58
CA SER A 88 3.55 7.50 -11.72
C SER A 88 3.38 9.01 -11.67
N PHE A 89 2.18 9.51 -11.97
CA PHE A 89 1.82 10.92 -11.92
C PHE A 89 1.05 11.22 -10.64
N LYS A 90 1.48 12.27 -9.90
CA LYS A 90 1.01 12.57 -8.55
C LYS A 90 0.62 14.02 -8.38
N VAL A 91 -0.31 14.26 -7.47
CA VAL A 91 -0.56 15.58 -6.86
C VAL A 91 -0.39 15.44 -5.35
N GLY A 92 0.62 16.11 -4.79
CA GLY A 92 1.05 15.84 -3.43
C GLY A 92 1.52 14.38 -3.28
N THR A 93 0.95 13.66 -2.33
CA THR A 93 1.25 12.24 -2.09
C THR A 93 0.30 11.28 -2.84
N GLU A 94 -0.77 11.80 -3.48
CA GLU A 94 -1.77 10.98 -4.17
C GLU A 94 -1.34 10.65 -5.60
N THR A 95 -1.24 9.36 -5.94
CA THR A 95 -1.04 8.90 -7.31
C THR A 95 -2.36 8.97 -8.08
N LEU A 96 -2.37 9.71 -9.20
CA LEU A 96 -3.55 9.91 -10.05
C LEU A 96 -3.66 8.86 -11.15
N PHE A 97 -2.57 8.60 -11.84
CA PHE A 97 -2.52 7.60 -12.90
C PHE A 97 -1.10 7.09 -13.14
N PHE A 98 -1.01 5.88 -13.69
CA PHE A 98 0.21 5.31 -14.23
C PHE A 98 0.30 5.55 -15.74
N LEU A 99 1.54 5.69 -16.21
CA LEU A 99 1.83 5.72 -17.64
C LEU A 99 2.80 4.59 -17.97
N GLU A 100 2.44 3.77 -18.93
CA GLU A 100 3.28 2.73 -19.52
C GLU A 100 3.67 3.12 -20.94
N THR A 101 4.94 2.96 -21.27
CA THR A 101 5.48 3.29 -22.59
C THR A 101 5.91 2.03 -23.32
N LYS A 102 5.77 2.04 -24.63
CA LYS A 102 6.29 0.97 -25.50
C LYS A 102 7.07 1.56 -26.65
N LYS A 103 7.96 0.77 -27.26
CA LYS A 103 8.65 1.17 -28.49
C LYS A 103 7.63 1.49 -29.58
N PRO A 104 7.83 2.51 -30.42
CA PRO A 104 6.94 2.80 -31.56
C PRO A 104 6.78 1.62 -32.53
N PHE A 105 7.78 0.75 -32.62
CA PHE A 105 7.73 -0.50 -33.37
C PHE A 105 6.66 -1.49 -32.86
N VAL A 106 6.30 -1.44 -31.58
CA VAL A 106 5.27 -2.30 -30.98
C VAL A 106 3.90 -1.74 -31.35
N ASN A 107 3.14 -2.51 -32.11
CA ASN A 107 1.77 -2.12 -32.48
C ASN A 107 0.81 -2.38 -31.31
N ILE A 108 0.64 -1.37 -30.44
CA ILE A 108 -0.22 -1.44 -29.27
C ILE A 108 -1.72 -1.41 -29.60
N THR A 109 -2.09 -1.21 -30.89
CA THR A 109 -3.49 -1.33 -31.35
C THR A 109 -3.89 -2.78 -31.68
N VAL A 110 -2.91 -3.70 -31.71
CA VAL A 110 -3.10 -5.13 -32.03
C VAL A 110 -2.60 -6.02 -30.91
N ASP A 111 -1.47 -5.67 -30.28
CA ASP A 111 -0.91 -6.41 -29.16
C ASP A 111 -1.68 -6.07 -27.88
N ARG A 112 -2.36 -7.07 -27.32
CA ARG A 112 -3.16 -6.94 -26.07
C ARG A 112 -2.32 -6.90 -24.82
N ALA A 113 -1.11 -7.46 -24.84
CA ALA A 113 -0.30 -7.64 -23.63
C ALA A 113 0.04 -6.32 -22.91
N PRO A 114 0.47 -5.22 -23.60
CA PRO A 114 0.73 -3.94 -22.95
C PRO A 114 -0.50 -3.33 -22.25
N ALA A 115 -1.66 -3.36 -22.92
CA ALA A 115 -2.92 -2.84 -22.38
C ALA A 115 -3.37 -3.64 -21.15
N PHE A 116 -3.29 -4.96 -21.22
CA PHE A 116 -3.62 -5.84 -20.12
C PHE A 116 -2.68 -5.63 -18.91
N GLN A 117 -1.37 -5.52 -19.16
CA GLN A 117 -0.37 -5.25 -18.12
C GLN A 117 -0.65 -3.91 -17.41
N LEU A 118 -0.83 -2.82 -18.16
CA LEU A 118 -1.11 -1.51 -17.61
C LEU A 118 -2.39 -1.50 -16.77
N ARG A 119 -3.46 -2.14 -17.28
CA ARG A 119 -4.73 -2.24 -16.55
C ARG A 119 -4.59 -3.01 -15.24
N ARG A 120 -3.75 -4.06 -15.20
CA ARG A 120 -3.44 -4.77 -13.96
C ARG A 120 -2.76 -3.85 -12.95
N TYR A 121 -1.78 -3.06 -13.39
CA TYR A 121 -1.12 -2.07 -12.52
C TYR A 121 -2.12 -1.04 -11.99
N GLY A 122 -2.87 -0.37 -12.88
CA GLY A 122 -3.80 0.66 -12.48
C GLY A 122 -4.94 0.15 -11.60
N TRP A 123 -5.46 -1.04 -11.87
CA TRP A 123 -6.49 -1.68 -11.06
C TRP A 123 -5.95 -2.06 -9.67
N SER A 124 -4.81 -2.73 -9.61
CA SER A 124 -4.18 -3.12 -8.33
C SER A 124 -3.73 -1.91 -7.50
N GLY A 125 -3.29 -0.81 -8.15
CA GLY A 125 -3.00 0.47 -7.51
C GLY A 125 -4.25 1.26 -7.10
N ASN A 126 -5.45 0.70 -7.27
CA ASN A 126 -6.74 1.33 -6.95
C ASN A 126 -6.98 2.68 -7.67
N LEU A 127 -6.39 2.85 -8.86
CA LEU A 127 -6.49 4.06 -9.66
C LEU A 127 -7.81 4.13 -10.43
N LYS A 128 -8.18 5.34 -10.85
CA LYS A 128 -9.34 5.54 -11.74
C LYS A 128 -8.97 5.24 -13.19
N VAL A 129 -7.81 5.71 -13.61
CA VAL A 129 -7.34 5.57 -15.00
C VAL A 129 -5.85 5.27 -15.04
N SER A 130 -5.39 4.78 -16.21
CA SER A 130 -3.97 4.69 -16.58
C SER A 130 -3.81 4.90 -18.07
N VAL A 131 -2.60 5.29 -18.48
CA VAL A 131 -2.27 5.70 -19.85
C VAL A 131 -1.24 4.75 -20.47
N LEU A 132 -1.52 4.25 -21.67
CA LEU A 132 -0.57 3.49 -22.48
C LEU A 132 -0.19 4.31 -23.72
N THR A 133 1.10 4.45 -24.01
CA THR A 133 1.53 5.11 -25.23
C THR A 133 2.82 4.54 -25.80
N ASN A 134 2.95 4.60 -27.12
CA ASN A 134 4.20 4.46 -27.85
C ASN A 134 4.49 5.70 -28.71
N PHE A 135 3.84 6.83 -28.37
CA PHE A 135 3.73 8.10 -29.08
C PHE A 135 2.93 8.02 -30.38
N THR A 136 3.01 6.91 -31.15
CA THR A 136 2.12 6.71 -32.31
C THR A 136 0.66 6.72 -31.87
N ASP A 137 0.38 6.03 -30.80
CA ASP A 137 -0.95 5.91 -30.21
C ASP A 137 -0.89 6.21 -28.70
N LEU A 138 -1.95 6.83 -28.20
CA LEU A 138 -2.16 7.10 -26.77
C LEU A 138 -3.55 6.57 -26.39
N PHE A 139 -3.57 5.66 -25.42
CA PHE A 139 -4.78 5.05 -24.88
C PHE A 139 -4.98 5.45 -23.42
N ILE A 140 -6.23 5.72 -23.04
CA ILE A 140 -6.64 5.94 -21.65
C ILE A 140 -7.62 4.83 -21.26
N TYR A 141 -7.32 4.10 -20.19
CA TYR A 141 -8.11 2.97 -19.71
C TYR A 141 -8.77 3.25 -18.37
N ASP A 142 -10.02 2.78 -18.20
CA ASP A 142 -10.73 2.74 -16.91
C ASP A 142 -10.16 1.60 -16.06
N CYS A 143 -9.43 1.95 -15.01
CA CYS A 143 -8.82 0.98 -14.08
C CYS A 143 -9.75 0.54 -12.95
N THR A 144 -11.00 1.02 -12.90
CA THR A 144 -12.03 0.50 -12.00
C THR A 144 -12.69 -0.78 -12.52
N VAL A 145 -12.40 -1.16 -13.78
CA VAL A 145 -12.85 -2.41 -14.40
C VAL A 145 -11.76 -3.46 -14.20
N ARG A 146 -12.09 -4.52 -13.47
CA ARG A 146 -11.15 -5.61 -13.20
C ARG A 146 -10.65 -6.25 -14.51
N PRO A 147 -9.32 -6.36 -14.69
CA PRO A 147 -8.75 -7.04 -15.85
C PRO A 147 -8.98 -8.55 -15.75
N VAL A 148 -9.38 -9.17 -16.86
CA VAL A 148 -9.61 -10.61 -16.95
C VAL A 148 -8.83 -11.17 -18.12
N GLU A 149 -8.36 -12.42 -17.99
CA GLU A 149 -7.67 -13.11 -19.08
C GLU A 149 -8.55 -13.15 -20.34
N GLY A 150 -7.95 -12.78 -21.47
CA GLY A 150 -8.66 -12.73 -22.75
C GLY A 150 -9.31 -11.38 -23.06
N ASP A 151 -9.18 -10.37 -22.18
CA ASP A 151 -9.64 -9.01 -22.49
C ASP A 151 -9.05 -8.49 -23.80
N GLU A 152 -9.90 -7.90 -24.63
CA GLU A 152 -9.50 -7.24 -25.86
C GLU A 152 -8.96 -5.83 -25.57
N ILE A 153 -8.22 -5.23 -26.53
CA ILE A 153 -7.66 -3.88 -26.39
C ILE A 153 -8.72 -2.84 -26.08
N GLY A 154 -9.91 -2.98 -26.67
CA GLY A 154 -11.05 -2.10 -26.42
C GLY A 154 -11.73 -2.30 -25.06
N THR A 155 -11.33 -3.31 -24.29
CA THR A 155 -11.92 -3.55 -22.95
C THR A 155 -11.51 -2.43 -22.00
N ALA A 156 -12.49 -1.77 -21.38
CA ALA A 156 -12.29 -0.63 -20.48
C ALA A 156 -11.57 0.58 -21.11
N LEU A 157 -11.53 0.67 -22.43
CA LEU A 157 -10.97 1.81 -23.14
C LEU A 157 -11.89 3.03 -23.00
N ILE A 158 -11.34 4.15 -22.53
CA ILE A 158 -12.02 5.44 -22.42
C ILE A 158 -11.79 6.27 -23.67
N ALA A 159 -10.52 6.38 -24.09
CA ALA A 159 -10.12 7.20 -25.24
C ALA A 159 -8.90 6.61 -25.94
N HIS A 160 -8.83 6.85 -27.25
CA HIS A 160 -7.69 6.52 -28.10
C HIS A 160 -7.40 7.70 -29.02
N TYR A 161 -6.15 8.12 -29.08
CA TYR A 161 -5.67 9.19 -29.94
C TYR A 161 -4.48 8.69 -30.75
N HIS A 162 -4.52 8.85 -32.07
CA HIS A 162 -3.37 8.62 -32.94
C HIS A 162 -2.57 9.93 -33.09
N TYR A 163 -1.24 9.88 -33.23
CA TYR A 163 -0.39 11.08 -33.22
C TYR A 163 -0.79 12.13 -34.30
N THR A 164 -1.41 11.69 -35.39
CA THR A 164 -1.91 12.61 -36.44
C THR A 164 -3.10 13.46 -36.01
N GLU A 165 -3.77 13.07 -34.92
CA GLU A 165 -4.93 13.74 -34.34
C GLU A 165 -4.56 14.59 -33.11
N TYR A 166 -3.31 14.49 -32.61
CA TYR A 166 -2.92 15.17 -31.37
C TYR A 166 -3.14 16.68 -31.40
N ASP A 167 -2.87 17.34 -32.55
CA ASP A 167 -3.10 18.79 -32.68
C ASP A 167 -4.60 19.14 -32.64
N GLU A 168 -5.42 18.40 -33.38
CA GLU A 168 -6.87 18.60 -33.39
C GLU A 168 -7.52 18.29 -32.06
N LYS A 169 -7.06 17.23 -31.39
CA LYS A 169 -7.59 16.71 -30.13
C LYS A 169 -6.87 17.23 -28.88
N PHE A 170 -5.95 18.20 -29.05
CA PHE A 170 -5.11 18.64 -27.92
C PHE A 170 -5.91 19.20 -26.75
N ASP A 171 -6.97 19.96 -27.00
CA ASP A 171 -7.82 20.52 -25.94
C ASP A 171 -8.51 19.40 -25.13
N GLU A 172 -8.91 18.32 -25.82
CA GLU A 172 -9.50 17.15 -25.18
C GLU A 172 -8.46 16.41 -24.32
N ILE A 173 -7.26 16.14 -24.88
CA ILE A 173 -6.15 15.50 -24.16
C ILE A 173 -5.73 16.37 -22.97
N TYR A 174 -5.60 17.68 -23.15
CA TYR A 174 -5.22 18.62 -22.11
C TYR A 174 -6.24 18.68 -20.98
N SER A 175 -7.53 18.71 -21.31
CA SER A 175 -8.61 18.76 -20.32
C SER A 175 -8.66 17.54 -19.39
N VAL A 176 -8.12 16.40 -19.83
CA VAL A 176 -8.17 15.15 -19.06
C VAL A 176 -6.83 14.74 -18.45
N LEU A 177 -5.69 15.07 -19.07
CA LEU A 177 -4.37 14.58 -18.61
C LEU A 177 -3.44 15.70 -18.12
N SER A 178 -3.83 16.99 -18.19
CA SER A 178 -2.96 18.06 -17.72
C SER A 178 -2.88 18.15 -16.20
N LYS A 179 -1.77 18.68 -15.70
CA LYS A 179 -1.61 19.03 -14.29
C LYS A 179 -2.67 20.04 -13.84
N GLU A 180 -3.04 20.99 -14.69
CA GLU A 180 -4.11 21.96 -14.41
C GLU A 180 -5.45 21.27 -14.17
N SER A 181 -5.79 20.27 -15.00
CA SER A 181 -6.98 19.44 -14.81
C SER A 181 -6.98 18.71 -13.48
N ALA A 182 -5.82 18.17 -13.09
CA ALA A 182 -5.65 17.49 -11.81
C ALA A 182 -5.85 18.44 -10.61
N LEU A 183 -5.24 19.63 -10.66
CA LEU A 183 -5.30 20.62 -9.57
C LEU A 183 -6.65 21.30 -9.47
N SER A 184 -7.38 21.47 -10.58
CA SER A 184 -8.72 22.10 -10.58
C SER A 184 -9.84 21.15 -10.18
N GLY A 185 -9.56 19.86 -10.00
CA GLY A 185 -10.57 18.83 -9.74
C GLY A 185 -11.32 18.35 -10.99
N GLU A 186 -10.97 18.86 -12.17
CA GLU A 186 -11.58 18.45 -13.44
C GLU A 186 -11.28 16.98 -13.75
N PHE A 187 -10.06 16.53 -13.47
CA PHE A 187 -9.66 15.12 -13.57
C PHE A 187 -10.62 14.21 -12.77
N GLN A 188 -10.87 14.55 -11.50
CA GLN A 188 -11.78 13.78 -10.66
C GLN A 188 -13.21 13.86 -11.15
N ARG A 189 -13.64 15.01 -11.69
CA ARG A 189 -14.97 15.20 -12.28
C ARG A 189 -15.16 14.34 -13.52
N VAL A 190 -14.19 14.31 -14.42
CA VAL A 190 -14.25 13.53 -15.67
C VAL A 190 -14.19 12.02 -15.35
N PHE A 191 -13.19 11.61 -14.59
CA PHE A 191 -12.94 10.19 -14.35
C PHE A 191 -13.71 9.61 -13.14
N GLY A 192 -14.17 10.42 -12.22
CA GLY A 192 -15.04 9.99 -11.11
C GLY A 192 -16.44 9.57 -11.55
N ASN A 193 -16.92 10.08 -12.68
CA ASN A 193 -18.27 9.85 -13.21
C ASN A 193 -18.30 9.09 -14.54
N ILE A 194 -17.25 8.34 -14.88
CA ILE A 194 -17.25 7.57 -16.12
C ILE A 194 -18.47 6.62 -16.10
N ARG A 195 -19.39 6.81 -17.04
CA ARG A 195 -20.55 5.94 -17.22
C ARG A 195 -20.23 4.97 -18.36
N GLY A 196 -19.97 3.71 -18.02
CA GLY A 196 -19.73 2.66 -19.01
C GLY A 196 -20.72 1.51 -18.84
N ALA A 197 -20.90 0.73 -19.91
CA ALA A 197 -21.71 -0.50 -19.90
C ALA A 197 -21.05 -1.66 -19.10
N MET A 198 -19.77 -1.51 -18.75
CA MET A 198 -19.02 -2.53 -18.04
C MET A 198 -19.25 -2.42 -16.53
N ARG A 199 -19.36 -3.58 -15.88
CA ARG A 199 -19.41 -3.67 -14.42
C ARG A 199 -18.07 -3.24 -13.86
N ARG A 200 -18.09 -2.17 -13.07
CA ARG A 200 -16.94 -1.73 -12.29
C ARG A 200 -16.77 -2.61 -11.08
N GLU A 201 -15.57 -3.00 -10.83
CA GLU A 201 -15.16 -3.82 -9.70
C GLU A 201 -13.77 -3.32 -9.25
N PRO A 202 -13.72 -2.16 -8.52
CA PRO A 202 -12.46 -1.60 -8.03
C PRO A 202 -11.70 -2.60 -7.16
N PHE A 203 -10.38 -2.46 -7.12
CA PHE A 203 -9.50 -3.40 -6.41
C PHE A 203 -9.86 -3.53 -4.93
N ASP A 204 -10.06 -2.41 -4.24
CA ASP A 204 -10.39 -2.38 -2.82
C ASP A 204 -11.67 -3.15 -2.50
N ALA A 205 -12.75 -2.88 -3.25
CA ALA A 205 -14.02 -3.56 -3.08
C ALA A 205 -13.92 -5.07 -3.41
N TYR A 206 -13.25 -5.40 -4.51
CA TYR A 206 -13.06 -6.79 -4.92
C TYR A 206 -12.19 -7.56 -3.93
N PHE A 207 -11.06 -6.97 -3.51
CA PHE A 207 -10.15 -7.64 -2.58
C PHE A 207 -10.76 -7.83 -1.19
N LEU A 208 -11.54 -6.84 -0.71
CA LEU A 208 -12.31 -6.97 0.52
C LEU A 208 -13.29 -8.16 0.45
N ASP A 209 -14.03 -8.29 -0.66
CA ASP A 209 -14.96 -9.41 -0.85
C ASP A 209 -14.23 -10.76 -0.88
N GLN A 210 -13.07 -10.84 -1.53
CA GLN A 210 -12.22 -12.03 -1.53
C GLN A 210 -11.75 -12.40 -0.11
N ILE A 211 -11.24 -11.43 0.65
CA ILE A 211 -10.80 -11.68 2.04
C ILE A 211 -11.96 -12.17 2.90
N ARG A 212 -13.16 -11.58 2.77
CA ARG A 212 -14.37 -12.07 3.46
C ARG A 212 -14.68 -13.52 3.10
N GLY A 213 -14.61 -13.85 1.81
CA GLY A 213 -14.77 -15.21 1.32
C GLY A 213 -13.76 -16.19 1.94
N TRP A 214 -12.47 -15.84 1.93
CA TRP A 214 -11.40 -16.66 2.52
C TRP A 214 -11.56 -16.82 4.04
N ARG A 215 -11.88 -15.73 4.75
CA ARG A 215 -12.16 -15.80 6.20
C ARG A 215 -13.29 -16.78 6.51
N MET A 216 -14.40 -16.68 5.77
CA MET A 216 -15.55 -17.55 5.95
C MET A 216 -15.21 -19.01 5.63
N GLN A 217 -14.47 -19.26 4.56
CA GLN A 217 -14.04 -20.59 4.14
C GLN A 217 -13.12 -21.24 5.16
N LEU A 218 -12.08 -20.51 5.60
CA LEU A 218 -11.17 -20.95 6.67
C LEU A 218 -11.94 -21.18 7.98
N GLY A 219 -12.75 -20.22 8.40
CA GLY A 219 -13.51 -20.31 9.65
C GLY A 219 -14.39 -21.55 9.72
N LYS A 220 -15.14 -21.84 8.66
CA LYS A 220 -15.98 -23.03 8.59
C LYS A 220 -15.18 -24.34 8.66
N ASP A 221 -14.05 -24.40 7.95
CA ASP A 221 -13.21 -25.61 7.95
C ASP A 221 -12.51 -25.81 9.29
N VAL A 222 -11.97 -24.73 9.88
CA VAL A 222 -11.28 -24.77 11.18
C VAL A 222 -12.23 -25.23 12.29
N VAL A 223 -13.43 -24.65 12.41
CA VAL A 223 -14.42 -25.04 13.43
C VAL A 223 -14.84 -26.49 13.27
N LYS A 224 -15.08 -26.93 12.04
CA LYS A 224 -15.43 -28.33 11.76
C LYS A 224 -14.37 -29.33 12.25
N ARG A 225 -13.08 -28.94 12.21
CA ARG A 225 -11.96 -29.82 12.58
C ARG A 225 -11.50 -29.64 14.01
N ASN A 226 -11.87 -28.54 14.65
CA ASN A 226 -11.48 -28.18 16.01
C ASN A 226 -12.74 -27.78 16.80
N PRO A 227 -13.59 -28.73 17.23
CA PRO A 227 -14.93 -28.45 17.73
C PRO A 227 -14.97 -27.75 19.10
N GLU A 228 -13.86 -27.70 19.83
CA GLU A 228 -13.76 -27.02 21.15
C GLU A 228 -13.24 -25.58 21.04
N LEU A 229 -13.10 -25.07 19.81
CA LEU A 229 -12.54 -23.75 19.54
C LEU A 229 -13.50 -22.63 19.97
N ASP A 230 -12.99 -21.62 20.65
CA ASP A 230 -13.74 -20.41 20.96
C ASP A 230 -13.67 -19.38 19.80
N THR A 231 -14.59 -18.43 19.83
CA THR A 231 -14.73 -17.40 18.80
C THR A 231 -13.52 -16.47 18.70
N GLU A 232 -12.87 -16.10 19.81
CA GLU A 232 -11.72 -15.19 19.80
C GLU A 232 -10.51 -15.88 19.17
N THR A 233 -10.19 -17.09 19.59
CA THR A 233 -9.11 -17.90 19.00
C THR A 233 -9.34 -18.17 17.50
N LEU A 234 -10.60 -18.43 17.08
CA LEU A 234 -10.93 -18.60 15.68
C LEU A 234 -10.56 -17.36 14.85
N ASN A 235 -10.97 -16.17 15.30
CA ASN A 235 -10.73 -14.93 14.56
C ASN A 235 -9.23 -14.62 14.46
N ILE A 236 -8.49 -14.75 15.56
CA ILE A 236 -7.03 -14.53 15.59
C ILE A 236 -6.32 -15.50 14.65
N PHE A 237 -6.66 -16.78 14.71
CA PHE A 237 -6.03 -17.80 13.86
C PHE A 237 -6.28 -17.57 12.37
N VAL A 238 -7.54 -17.35 11.98
CA VAL A 238 -7.92 -17.08 10.58
C VAL A 238 -7.20 -15.82 10.08
N GLN A 239 -7.14 -14.78 10.90
CA GLN A 239 -6.47 -13.54 10.55
C GLN A 239 -4.96 -13.74 10.34
N ARG A 240 -4.28 -14.47 11.23
CA ARG A 240 -2.85 -14.75 11.11
C ARG A 240 -2.52 -15.56 9.85
N ILE A 241 -3.29 -16.60 9.54
CA ILE A 241 -3.08 -17.36 8.29
C ILE A 241 -3.16 -16.44 7.07
N LEU A 242 -4.16 -15.57 7.00
CA LEU A 242 -4.34 -14.64 5.89
C LEU A 242 -3.23 -13.59 5.84
N ASN A 243 -2.89 -12.97 6.97
CA ASN A 243 -1.82 -11.95 7.04
C ASN A 243 -0.48 -12.52 6.58
N ARG A 244 -0.08 -13.69 7.10
CA ARG A 244 1.15 -14.39 6.70
C ARG A 244 1.17 -14.70 5.21
N SER A 245 0.05 -15.21 4.68
CA SER A 245 -0.05 -15.57 3.27
C SER A 245 -0.02 -14.34 2.35
N ILE A 246 -0.76 -13.28 2.68
CA ILE A 246 -0.78 -12.04 1.91
C ILE A 246 0.59 -11.35 1.99
N PHE A 247 1.26 -11.36 3.16
CA PHE A 247 2.60 -10.82 3.32
C PHE A 247 3.59 -11.50 2.37
N LEU A 248 3.64 -12.84 2.38
CA LEU A 248 4.53 -13.59 1.47
C LEU A 248 4.19 -13.32 0.01
N ARG A 249 2.90 -13.25 -0.32
CA ARG A 249 2.47 -12.96 -1.69
C ARG A 249 2.89 -11.56 -2.16
N ILE A 250 2.84 -10.55 -1.27
CA ILE A 250 3.37 -9.20 -1.55
C ILE A 250 4.89 -9.25 -1.71
N CYS A 251 5.60 -9.97 -0.84
CA CYS A 251 7.05 -10.14 -0.94
C CYS A 251 7.47 -10.81 -2.26
N GLU A 252 6.69 -11.77 -2.75
CA GLU A 252 6.90 -12.38 -4.08
C GLU A 252 6.82 -11.35 -5.20
N ASP A 253 5.79 -10.50 -5.23
CA ASP A 253 5.63 -9.47 -6.27
C ASP A 253 6.67 -8.34 -6.16
N LYS A 254 7.21 -8.12 -4.95
CA LYS A 254 8.33 -7.19 -4.71
C LYS A 254 9.71 -7.84 -4.95
N ASN A 255 9.78 -9.09 -5.42
CA ASN A 255 11.01 -9.88 -5.61
C ASN A 255 11.84 -10.09 -4.33
N LEU A 256 11.24 -10.03 -3.16
CA LEU A 256 11.87 -10.34 -1.87
C LEU A 256 11.77 -11.83 -1.54
N GLU A 257 10.85 -12.55 -2.19
CA GLU A 257 10.63 -13.98 -2.10
C GLU A 257 10.51 -14.61 -3.51
N ASN A 258 10.71 -15.93 -3.58
CA ASN A 258 10.55 -16.68 -4.81
C ASN A 258 9.08 -16.66 -5.27
N TYR A 259 8.84 -16.24 -6.48
CA TYR A 259 7.50 -16.17 -7.05
C TYR A 259 6.80 -17.53 -7.09
N GLU A 260 5.48 -17.53 -6.83
CA GLU A 260 4.65 -18.74 -6.76
C GLU A 260 5.04 -19.73 -5.64
N SER A 261 5.69 -19.26 -4.56
CA SER A 261 6.03 -20.11 -3.42
C SER A 261 4.76 -20.66 -2.74
N LEU A 262 3.76 -19.80 -2.50
CA LEU A 262 2.46 -20.21 -1.94
C LEU A 262 1.67 -21.10 -2.90
N LYS A 263 1.71 -20.84 -4.20
CA LYS A 263 0.98 -21.62 -5.21
C LYS A 263 1.43 -23.08 -5.28
N ARG A 264 2.68 -23.35 -4.88
CA ARG A 264 3.28 -24.70 -4.87
C ARG A 264 2.89 -25.50 -3.64
N ILE A 265 2.31 -24.89 -2.62
CA ILE A 265 1.87 -25.55 -1.39
C ILE A 265 0.69 -26.48 -1.71
N THR A 266 0.81 -27.73 -1.31
CA THR A 266 -0.19 -28.78 -1.53
C THR A 266 -0.78 -29.32 -0.23
N THR A 267 -0.15 -29.04 0.91
CA THR A 267 -0.59 -29.48 2.23
C THR A 267 -0.45 -28.39 3.28
N TYR A 268 -1.28 -28.45 4.31
CA TYR A 268 -1.16 -27.52 5.45
C TYR A 268 0.18 -27.69 6.20
N GLN A 269 0.75 -28.89 6.19
CA GLN A 269 2.06 -29.14 6.78
C GLN A 269 3.18 -28.42 6.02
N GLU A 270 3.14 -28.41 4.68
CA GLU A 270 4.08 -27.62 3.87
C GLU A 270 3.95 -26.12 4.14
N LEU A 271 2.72 -25.63 4.34
CA LEU A 271 2.50 -24.22 4.73
C LEU A 271 3.14 -23.90 6.07
N LYS A 272 3.00 -24.77 7.08
CA LYS A 272 3.67 -24.59 8.37
C LYS A 272 5.19 -24.55 8.23
N HIS A 273 5.77 -25.36 7.37
CA HIS A 273 7.22 -25.34 7.08
C HIS A 273 7.63 -24.04 6.40
N LEU A 274 6.81 -23.52 5.46
CA LEU A 274 7.05 -22.24 4.81
C LEU A 274 7.01 -21.09 5.83
N PHE A 275 6.01 -21.07 6.71
CA PHE A 275 5.90 -20.08 7.77
C PHE A 275 7.07 -20.16 8.77
N ALA A 276 7.50 -21.37 9.14
CA ALA A 276 8.67 -21.55 10.00
C ALA A 276 9.98 -21.06 9.34
N ALA A 277 10.12 -21.24 8.03
CA ALA A 277 11.26 -20.68 7.28
C ALA A 277 11.17 -19.15 7.20
N ALA A 278 9.97 -18.60 6.98
CA ALA A 278 9.73 -17.17 7.00
C ALA A 278 10.00 -16.56 8.38
N ASP A 279 9.64 -17.25 9.46
CA ASP A 279 9.96 -16.83 10.84
C ASP A 279 11.47 -16.71 11.06
N GLN A 280 12.25 -17.69 10.60
CA GLN A 280 13.71 -17.63 10.69
C GLN A 280 14.30 -16.46 9.90
N LYS A 281 13.70 -16.07 8.77
CA LYS A 281 14.18 -14.99 7.91
C LYS A 281 13.74 -13.61 8.44
N TYR A 282 12.47 -13.47 8.81
CA TYR A 282 11.83 -12.19 9.09
C TYR A 282 11.74 -11.85 10.57
N ASP A 283 11.35 -12.77 11.43
CA ASP A 283 11.23 -12.64 12.91
C ASP A 283 10.55 -11.36 13.40
N SER A 284 9.33 -11.16 12.98
CA SER A 284 8.57 -9.96 13.33
C SER A 284 7.44 -10.18 14.34
N GLY A 285 7.36 -11.39 14.92
CA GLY A 285 6.15 -11.85 15.61
C GLY A 285 5.04 -12.29 14.63
N LEU A 286 5.07 -11.83 13.36
CA LEU A 286 4.07 -12.17 12.35
C LEU A 286 4.03 -13.68 12.05
N PHE A 287 5.20 -14.33 11.98
CA PHE A 287 5.33 -15.76 11.67
C PHE A 287 5.56 -16.63 12.91
N GLU A 288 5.65 -16.04 14.10
CA GLU A 288 5.83 -16.79 15.33
C GLU A 288 4.74 -17.84 15.50
N MET A 289 5.16 -19.10 15.73
CA MET A 289 4.24 -20.23 15.93
C MET A 289 3.72 -20.22 17.38
N LEU A 290 2.44 -19.86 17.53
CA LEU A 290 1.74 -19.82 18.81
C LEU A 290 0.87 -21.07 19.02
N ASP A 291 0.20 -21.15 20.16
CA ASP A 291 -0.63 -22.32 20.51
C ASP A 291 -1.80 -22.54 19.52
N GLU A 292 -2.38 -21.48 19.01
CA GLU A 292 -3.44 -21.56 17.98
C GLU A 292 -2.94 -22.18 16.66
N ASP A 293 -1.66 -22.14 16.35
CA ASP A 293 -1.08 -22.79 15.16
C ASP A 293 -1.10 -24.32 15.23
N ARG A 294 -1.51 -24.90 16.36
CA ARG A 294 -1.79 -26.33 16.51
C ARG A 294 -3.12 -26.75 15.87
N LEU A 295 -3.98 -25.79 15.54
CA LEU A 295 -5.25 -26.05 14.90
C LEU A 295 -5.07 -26.73 13.52
N VAL A 296 -6.08 -27.46 13.10
CA VAL A 296 -6.06 -28.22 11.85
C VAL A 296 -6.90 -27.52 10.79
N ILE A 297 -6.37 -27.44 9.57
CA ILE A 297 -7.05 -26.95 8.37
C ILE A 297 -6.98 -28.05 7.28
N SER A 298 -7.96 -28.11 6.40
CA SER A 298 -7.93 -28.96 5.21
C SER A 298 -6.93 -28.47 4.19
N ASP A 299 -6.16 -29.38 3.60
CA ASP A 299 -5.27 -29.07 2.48
C ASP A 299 -6.04 -28.43 1.32
N SER A 300 -7.24 -28.91 1.01
CA SER A 300 -8.07 -28.39 -0.09
C SER A 300 -8.43 -26.93 0.08
N VAL A 301 -8.72 -26.46 1.29
CA VAL A 301 -9.03 -25.05 1.57
C VAL A 301 -7.81 -24.17 1.36
N ILE A 302 -6.64 -24.62 1.82
CA ILE A 302 -5.37 -23.91 1.60
C ILE A 302 -5.05 -23.78 0.11
N ILE A 303 -5.15 -24.88 -0.63
CA ILE A 303 -4.87 -24.90 -2.08
C ILE A 303 -5.82 -23.94 -2.81
N GLU A 304 -7.11 -23.97 -2.52
CA GLU A 304 -8.11 -23.13 -3.19
C GLU A 304 -7.85 -21.63 -2.95
N ILE A 305 -7.58 -21.24 -1.70
CA ILE A 305 -7.24 -19.85 -1.37
C ILE A 305 -5.96 -19.42 -2.09
N PHE A 306 -4.91 -20.22 -2.05
CA PHE A 306 -3.64 -19.84 -2.67
C PHE A 306 -3.72 -19.77 -4.19
N GLN A 307 -4.42 -20.68 -4.84
CA GLN A 307 -4.64 -20.60 -6.28
C GLN A 307 -5.39 -19.32 -6.67
N SER A 308 -6.28 -18.81 -5.79
CA SER A 308 -7.03 -17.56 -6.04
C SER A 308 -6.16 -16.30 -5.91
N LEU A 309 -4.95 -16.37 -5.35
CA LEU A 309 -4.01 -15.23 -5.24
C LEU A 309 -3.19 -14.98 -6.51
N TYR A 310 -3.24 -15.86 -7.50
CA TYR A 310 -2.38 -15.81 -8.68
C TYR A 310 -3.17 -15.79 -9.99
N TYR A 311 -2.53 -15.25 -10.99
CA TYR A 311 -2.98 -15.36 -12.38
C TYR A 311 -2.99 -16.82 -12.85
N PRO A 312 -3.95 -17.29 -13.65
CA PRO A 312 -5.05 -16.52 -14.26
C PRO A 312 -6.31 -16.37 -13.38
N ASN A 313 -6.38 -17.01 -12.20
CA ASN A 313 -7.56 -16.96 -11.33
C ASN A 313 -7.81 -15.54 -10.81
N ASN A 314 -6.75 -14.76 -10.64
CA ASN A 314 -6.83 -13.33 -10.29
C ASN A 314 -5.77 -12.49 -11.00
N SER A 315 -6.05 -11.20 -11.11
CA SER A 315 -5.19 -10.24 -11.82
C SER A 315 -4.37 -9.35 -10.87
N TYR A 316 -4.19 -9.77 -9.61
CA TYR A 316 -3.43 -9.00 -8.63
C TYR A 316 -1.99 -8.73 -9.06
N GLU A 317 -1.54 -7.51 -8.81
CA GLU A 317 -0.16 -7.05 -8.87
C GLU A 317 0.17 -6.35 -7.55
N PHE A 318 0.46 -7.12 -6.54
CA PHE A 318 0.72 -6.60 -5.19
C PHE A 318 1.97 -5.71 -5.11
N GLY A 319 2.85 -5.78 -6.09
CA GLY A 319 4.02 -4.91 -6.16
C GLY A 319 3.71 -3.41 -6.25
N VAL A 320 2.51 -3.05 -6.76
CA VAL A 320 2.04 -1.65 -6.88
C VAL A 320 0.99 -1.28 -5.84
N VAL A 321 0.58 -2.21 -4.97
CA VAL A 321 -0.41 -1.95 -3.91
C VAL A 321 0.27 -1.20 -2.77
N ASP A 322 -0.24 -0.01 -2.45
CA ASP A 322 0.22 0.76 -1.29
C ASP A 322 -0.18 0.02 0.01
N PRO A 323 0.72 -0.14 0.99
CA PRO A 323 0.40 -0.69 2.31
C PRO A 323 -0.78 0.00 3.00
N TYR A 324 -0.97 1.29 2.75
CA TYR A 324 -2.12 2.04 3.23
C TYR A 324 -3.46 1.49 2.70
N ILE A 325 -3.53 1.13 1.41
CA ILE A 325 -4.74 0.51 0.82
C ILE A 325 -5.04 -0.82 1.51
N ILE A 326 -4.01 -1.62 1.79
CA ILE A 326 -4.16 -2.86 2.54
C ILE A 326 -4.72 -2.57 3.94
N GLY A 327 -4.16 -1.60 4.67
CA GLY A 327 -4.66 -1.16 5.96
C GLY A 327 -6.14 -0.77 5.93
N GLN A 328 -6.54 0.05 4.94
CA GLN A 328 -7.94 0.45 4.76
C GLN A 328 -8.89 -0.74 4.51
N ILE A 329 -8.48 -1.68 3.67
CA ILE A 329 -9.28 -2.89 3.41
C ILE A 329 -9.45 -3.71 4.69
N TYR A 330 -8.37 -3.84 5.45
CA TYR A 330 -8.39 -4.53 6.73
C TYR A 330 -9.27 -3.81 7.77
N GLU A 331 -9.26 -2.48 7.81
CA GLU A 331 -10.13 -1.70 8.70
C GLU A 331 -11.61 -1.96 8.44
N LEU A 332 -12.04 -2.06 7.17
CA LEU A 332 -13.43 -2.34 6.81
C LEU A 332 -13.93 -3.70 7.34
N PHE A 333 -13.05 -4.67 7.55
CA PHE A 333 -13.49 -5.93 8.14
C PHE A 333 -13.07 -6.12 9.61
N LEU A 334 -12.33 -5.19 10.21
CA LEU A 334 -12.25 -5.12 11.68
C LEU A 334 -13.63 -4.90 12.32
N ASP A 335 -14.56 -4.31 11.57
CA ASP A 335 -15.96 -4.15 11.96
C ASP A 335 -16.74 -5.47 12.05
N GLU A 336 -16.19 -6.55 11.49
CA GLU A 336 -16.83 -7.85 11.39
C GLU A 336 -16.10 -8.91 12.23
N SER A 337 -16.86 -9.83 12.83
CA SER A 337 -16.34 -10.99 13.54
C SER A 337 -16.96 -12.28 13.01
N LEU A 338 -16.18 -13.34 12.96
CA LEU A 338 -16.71 -14.69 12.78
C LEU A 338 -17.25 -15.16 14.13
N GLU A 339 -18.50 -15.61 14.18
CA GLU A 339 -19.12 -16.19 15.37
C GLU A 339 -19.45 -17.66 15.17
N ILE A 340 -19.17 -18.46 16.21
CA ILE A 340 -19.52 -19.87 16.26
C ILE A 340 -20.90 -19.97 16.91
N GLN A 341 -21.89 -20.39 16.13
CA GLN A 341 -23.25 -20.60 16.60
C GLN A 341 -23.38 -21.89 17.43
N VAL A 342 -24.46 -22.01 18.21
CA VAL A 342 -24.70 -23.16 19.11
C VAL A 342 -24.75 -24.51 18.33
N ASP A 343 -25.12 -24.47 17.06
CA ASP A 343 -25.12 -25.62 16.17
C ASP A 343 -23.77 -25.90 15.48
N GLY A 344 -22.73 -25.13 15.81
CA GLY A 344 -21.40 -25.24 15.23
C GLY A 344 -21.27 -24.56 13.86
N GLN A 345 -22.28 -23.84 13.37
CA GLN A 345 -22.16 -23.05 12.16
C GLN A 345 -21.34 -21.77 12.42
N VAL A 346 -20.57 -21.35 11.41
CA VAL A 346 -19.83 -20.10 11.45
C VAL A 346 -20.58 -19.06 10.64
N VAL A 347 -20.85 -17.92 11.25
CA VAL A 347 -21.48 -16.75 10.62
C VAL A 347 -20.59 -15.52 10.77
N CYS A 348 -20.67 -14.59 9.84
CA CYS A 348 -20.03 -13.29 9.93
C CYS A 348 -21.04 -12.28 10.46
N VAL A 349 -20.71 -11.57 11.53
CA VAL A 349 -21.56 -10.57 12.17
C VAL A 349 -20.82 -9.25 12.33
N GLN A 350 -21.54 -8.14 12.30
CA GLN A 350 -20.97 -6.86 12.69
C GLN A 350 -20.78 -6.82 14.20
N LYS A 351 -19.64 -6.29 14.65
CA LYS A 351 -19.35 -6.12 16.07
C LYS A 351 -20.37 -5.14 16.69
N PRO A 352 -20.93 -5.45 17.87
CA PRO A 352 -21.92 -4.59 18.52
C PRO A 352 -21.41 -3.16 18.75
N GLU A 353 -20.14 -3.00 19.11
CA GLU A 353 -19.49 -1.72 19.35
C GLU A 353 -19.50 -0.83 18.10
N VAL A 354 -19.32 -1.41 16.92
CA VAL A 354 -19.37 -0.71 15.63
C VAL A 354 -20.79 -0.29 15.27
N VAL A 355 -21.76 -1.17 15.51
CA VAL A 355 -23.19 -0.87 15.30
C VAL A 355 -23.63 0.30 16.18
N ASP A 356 -23.23 0.30 17.45
CA ASP A 356 -23.56 1.33 18.42
C ASP A 356 -22.88 2.69 18.10
N ALA A 357 -21.66 2.66 17.55
CA ALA A 357 -20.93 3.83 17.09
C ALA A 357 -21.40 4.37 15.73
N GLN A 358 -22.32 3.66 15.04
CA GLN A 358 -22.75 3.96 13.66
C GLN A 358 -21.64 3.81 12.60
N GLY A 359 -20.71 2.90 12.82
CA GLY A 359 -19.58 2.58 11.95
C GLY A 359 -18.26 3.16 12.42
N THR A 360 -17.17 2.55 11.99
CA THR A 360 -15.84 3.14 12.09
C THR A 360 -15.67 4.18 10.99
N VAL A 361 -15.01 5.30 11.30
CA VAL A 361 -14.73 6.35 10.32
C VAL A 361 -13.27 6.23 9.92
N ASN A 362 -13.05 5.60 8.76
CA ASN A 362 -11.71 5.58 8.17
C ASN A 362 -11.30 7.03 7.78
N THR A 363 -10.13 7.46 8.26
CA THR A 363 -9.58 8.76 7.91
C THR A 363 -8.86 8.66 6.55
N PRO A 364 -9.31 9.41 5.51
CA PRO A 364 -8.63 9.40 4.21
C PRO A 364 -7.16 9.81 4.33
N LYS A 365 -6.28 9.20 3.51
CA LYS A 365 -4.82 9.41 3.57
C LYS A 365 -4.43 10.90 3.52
N ASN A 366 -5.04 11.68 2.65
CA ASN A 366 -4.76 13.11 2.53
C ASN A 366 -5.06 13.90 3.82
N ILE A 367 -6.08 13.49 4.58
CA ILE A 367 -6.41 14.11 5.88
C ILE A 367 -5.42 13.66 6.95
N THR A 368 -5.08 12.36 6.96
CA THR A 368 -4.08 11.81 7.88
C THR A 368 -2.72 12.49 7.66
N ASP A 369 -2.29 12.63 6.41
CA ASP A 369 -1.03 13.29 6.05
C ASP A 369 -1.00 14.76 6.51
N ILE A 370 -2.08 15.52 6.33
CA ILE A 370 -2.19 16.91 6.81
C ILE A 370 -2.05 16.97 8.33
N ILE A 371 -2.75 16.09 9.06
CA ILE A 371 -2.70 16.07 10.53
C ILE A 371 -1.29 15.73 11.02
N VAL A 372 -0.65 14.76 10.38
CA VAL A 372 0.73 14.35 10.71
C VAL A 372 1.72 15.47 10.41
N ASP A 373 1.60 16.11 9.24
CA ASP A 373 2.46 17.22 8.81
C ASP A 373 2.35 18.42 9.79
N GLU A 374 1.15 18.80 10.17
CA GLU A 374 0.94 19.86 11.16
C GLU A 374 1.46 19.50 12.56
N ALA A 375 1.28 18.25 12.99
CA ALA A 375 1.72 17.81 14.32
C ALA A 375 3.24 17.65 14.42
N LEU A 376 3.87 17.05 13.40
CA LEU A 376 5.29 16.76 13.39
C LEU A 376 6.11 17.89 12.80
N GLY A 377 5.57 18.68 11.85
CA GLY A 377 6.28 19.76 11.18
C GLY A 377 6.88 20.75 12.18
N ALA A 378 6.09 21.26 13.12
CA ALA A 378 6.57 22.16 14.16
C ALA A 378 7.58 21.50 15.13
N LEU A 379 7.42 20.19 15.39
CA LEU A 379 8.30 19.41 16.28
C LEU A 379 9.68 19.17 15.65
N TYR A 380 9.74 19.00 14.34
CA TYR A 380 10.95 18.67 13.57
C TYR A 380 11.63 19.91 12.97
N GLU A 381 10.98 21.08 12.96
CA GLU A 381 11.51 22.32 12.36
C GLU A 381 12.89 22.68 12.91
N GLY A 382 13.87 22.81 12.03
CA GLY A 382 15.24 23.22 12.37
C GLY A 382 16.06 22.20 13.16
N LYS A 383 15.59 20.97 13.31
CA LYS A 383 16.29 19.88 14.00
C LYS A 383 17.21 19.11 13.06
N THR A 384 18.07 18.29 13.62
CA THR A 384 18.84 17.28 12.85
C THR A 384 18.26 15.88 13.09
N PRO A 385 18.52 14.91 12.21
CA PRO A 385 18.11 13.52 12.45
C PRO A 385 18.58 12.95 13.79
N GLU A 386 19.74 13.35 14.26
CA GLU A 386 20.31 12.93 15.54
C GLU A 386 19.54 13.53 16.74
N GLU A 387 19.09 14.78 16.62
CA GLU A 387 18.29 15.44 17.67
C GLU A 387 16.90 14.84 17.81
N VAL A 388 16.30 14.34 16.72
CA VAL A 388 14.96 13.75 16.71
C VAL A 388 14.98 12.21 16.85
N ALA A 389 16.15 11.58 16.85
CA ALA A 389 16.28 10.12 16.92
C ALA A 389 15.68 9.48 18.19
N GLY A 390 15.49 10.28 19.24
CA GLY A 390 14.86 9.84 20.48
C GLY A 390 13.41 10.26 20.62
N TYR A 391 12.80 10.89 19.61
CA TYR A 391 11.40 11.29 19.66
C TYR A 391 10.49 10.06 19.58
N ARG A 392 9.37 10.13 20.31
CA ARG A 392 8.40 9.05 20.38
C ARG A 392 7.04 9.56 19.95
N ILE A 393 6.50 8.97 18.91
CA ILE A 393 5.22 9.33 18.29
C ILE A 393 4.24 8.20 18.56
N ALA A 394 3.09 8.50 19.14
CA ALA A 394 2.11 7.50 19.51
C ALA A 394 0.73 7.78 18.90
N ASP A 395 0.05 6.70 18.50
CA ASP A 395 -1.40 6.67 18.29
C ASP A 395 -2.03 5.79 19.38
N ILE A 396 -2.90 6.40 20.19
CA ILE A 396 -3.50 5.74 21.36
C ILE A 396 -4.77 4.94 21.03
N CYS A 397 -5.18 4.92 19.78
CA CYS A 397 -6.33 4.19 19.24
C CYS A 397 -6.07 3.86 17.76
N CYS A 398 -4.96 3.13 17.52
CA CYS A 398 -4.31 3.10 16.21
C CYS A 398 -5.10 2.37 15.11
N GLY A 399 -6.12 1.58 15.44
CA GLY A 399 -6.94 0.87 14.46
C GLY A 399 -6.09 0.03 13.50
N SER A 400 -6.18 0.31 12.20
CA SER A 400 -5.38 -0.31 11.14
C SER A 400 -3.96 0.28 10.99
N GLY A 401 -3.61 1.32 11.78
CA GLY A 401 -2.29 1.95 11.79
C GLY A 401 -2.10 3.09 10.78
N ASN A 402 -3.17 3.64 10.20
CA ASN A 402 -3.08 4.65 9.16
C ASN A 402 -2.29 5.90 9.58
N PHE A 403 -2.51 6.43 10.79
CA PHE A 403 -1.73 7.55 11.32
C PHE A 403 -0.26 7.19 11.55
N LEU A 404 0.00 5.96 12.01
CA LEU A 404 1.37 5.48 12.24
C LEU A 404 2.12 5.27 10.93
N LEU A 405 1.43 4.81 9.87
CA LEU A 405 2.00 4.71 8.51
C LEU A 405 2.39 6.09 7.98
N SER A 406 1.49 7.09 8.10
CA SER A 406 1.78 8.46 7.68
C SER A 406 2.89 9.10 8.52
N ALA A 407 2.92 8.87 9.83
CA ALA A 407 3.99 9.36 10.70
C ALA A 407 5.35 8.74 10.35
N PHE A 408 5.39 7.44 10.11
CA PHE A 408 6.60 6.75 9.66
C PHE A 408 7.09 7.32 8.31
N GLU A 409 6.19 7.49 7.34
CA GLU A 409 6.49 8.08 6.03
C GLU A 409 7.02 9.51 6.17
N TYR A 410 6.40 10.33 7.03
CA TYR A 410 6.86 11.68 7.33
C TYR A 410 8.31 11.68 7.84
N VAL A 411 8.62 10.85 8.83
CA VAL A 411 9.97 10.79 9.42
C VAL A 411 11.01 10.29 8.41
N VAL A 412 10.68 9.27 7.61
CA VAL A 412 11.55 8.77 6.54
C VAL A 412 11.86 9.89 5.52
N ASN A 413 10.83 10.62 5.08
CA ASN A 413 10.98 11.73 4.12
C ASN A 413 11.79 12.87 4.72
N TYR A 414 11.57 13.22 5.99
CA TYR A 414 12.37 14.21 6.70
C TYR A 414 13.86 13.85 6.70
N HIS A 415 14.22 12.57 6.97
CA HIS A 415 15.62 12.13 6.94
C HIS A 415 16.21 12.22 5.53
N ILE A 416 15.47 11.82 4.50
CA ILE A 416 15.92 11.92 3.10
C ILE A 416 16.19 13.39 2.75
N GLU A 417 15.25 14.28 3.05
CA GLU A 417 15.40 15.72 2.75
C GLU A 417 16.58 16.34 3.47
N TYR A 418 16.71 16.08 4.77
CA TYR A 418 17.84 16.60 5.54
C TYR A 418 19.19 16.13 4.98
N LEU A 419 19.32 14.83 4.69
CA LEU A 419 20.56 14.26 4.15
C LEU A 419 20.86 14.79 2.74
N CYS A 420 19.85 14.96 1.90
CA CYS A 420 20.00 15.55 0.57
C CYS A 420 20.50 16.99 0.61
N GLN A 421 20.00 17.79 1.56
CA GLN A 421 20.34 19.21 1.67
C GLN A 421 21.69 19.46 2.35
N ASN A 422 22.09 18.62 3.31
CA ASN A 422 23.22 18.91 4.20
C ASN A 422 24.41 17.97 4.03
N SER A 423 24.22 16.72 3.58
CA SER A 423 25.29 15.70 3.60
C SER A 423 25.11 14.60 2.55
N LEU A 424 24.64 14.93 1.35
CA LEU A 424 24.29 13.95 0.32
C LEU A 424 25.44 12.98 -0.02
N GLU A 425 26.65 13.52 -0.29
CA GLU A 425 27.80 12.68 -0.65
C GLU A 425 28.21 11.72 0.48
N GLU A 426 28.21 12.21 1.72
CA GLU A 426 28.51 11.41 2.91
C GLU A 426 27.43 10.34 3.14
N ALA A 427 26.16 10.69 2.98
CA ALA A 427 25.04 9.78 3.14
C ALA A 427 25.05 8.64 2.11
N LEU A 428 25.45 8.93 0.87
CA LEU A 428 25.64 7.92 -0.17
C LEU A 428 26.87 7.03 0.12
N GLN A 429 27.98 7.61 0.55
CA GLN A 429 29.21 6.86 0.88
C GLN A 429 29.03 5.98 2.12
N SER A 430 28.30 6.44 3.11
CA SER A 430 28.02 5.68 4.33
C SER A 430 26.89 4.65 4.17
N GLY A 431 26.18 4.66 3.05
CA GLY A 431 25.04 3.77 2.80
C GLY A 431 23.78 4.13 3.60
N LYS A 432 23.68 5.35 4.15
CA LYS A 432 22.45 5.87 4.74
C LYS A 432 21.39 6.12 3.67
N LEU A 433 21.83 6.68 2.52
CA LEU A 433 21.02 6.83 1.31
C LEU A 433 21.58 5.94 0.19
N TYR A 434 20.72 5.48 -0.68
CA TYR A 434 21.12 4.88 -1.94
C TYR A 434 20.31 5.45 -3.11
N GLN A 435 20.93 5.46 -4.28
CA GLN A 435 20.30 5.92 -5.52
C GLN A 435 19.96 4.74 -6.41
N LEU A 436 18.75 4.69 -6.90
CA LEU A 436 18.34 3.66 -7.85
C LEU A 436 19.10 3.87 -9.17
N PRO A 437 19.78 2.83 -9.71
CA PRO A 437 20.54 2.94 -10.94
C PRO A 437 19.67 3.45 -12.11
N GLY A 438 20.18 4.46 -12.83
CA GLY A 438 19.49 5.05 -13.98
C GLY A 438 18.37 6.05 -13.64
N THR A 439 18.18 6.37 -12.36
CA THR A 439 17.22 7.40 -11.90
C THR A 439 17.92 8.42 -11.01
N GLN A 440 17.19 9.51 -10.71
CA GLN A 440 17.59 10.47 -9.67
C GLN A 440 16.91 10.18 -8.32
N ASN A 441 16.25 9.03 -8.18
CA ASN A 441 15.53 8.70 -6.98
C ASN A 441 16.50 8.25 -5.88
N LEU A 442 16.38 8.88 -4.71
CA LEU A 442 17.14 8.60 -3.52
C LEU A 442 16.24 7.96 -2.47
N PHE A 443 16.70 6.91 -1.85
CA PHE A 443 15.95 6.19 -0.82
C PHE A 443 16.77 6.09 0.45
N LEU A 444 16.09 6.16 1.58
CA LEU A 444 16.70 5.86 2.87
C LEU A 444 16.93 4.34 2.96
N SER A 445 18.12 3.94 3.43
CA SER A 445 18.46 2.53 3.54
C SER A 445 17.49 1.79 4.48
N TYR A 446 17.33 0.49 4.22
CA TYR A 446 16.49 -0.38 5.03
C TYR A 446 16.83 -0.28 6.54
N GLU A 447 18.11 -0.27 6.87
CA GLU A 447 18.58 -0.16 8.27
C GLU A 447 18.12 1.13 8.95
N GLN A 448 18.15 2.26 8.23
CA GLN A 448 17.66 3.54 8.77
C GLN A 448 16.13 3.51 8.94
N LYS A 449 15.39 3.00 7.95
CA LYS A 449 13.94 2.84 8.04
C LYS A 449 13.54 1.94 9.21
N ARG A 450 14.23 0.83 9.38
CA ARG A 450 14.03 -0.09 10.51
C ARG A 450 14.26 0.62 11.85
N THR A 451 15.35 1.37 11.98
CA THR A 451 15.69 2.12 13.20
C THR A 451 14.62 3.15 13.54
N ILE A 452 14.10 3.88 12.55
CA ILE A 452 12.99 4.81 12.72
C ILE A 452 11.75 4.08 13.25
N LEU A 453 11.39 2.96 12.63
CA LEU A 453 10.21 2.20 13.04
C LEU A 453 10.30 1.67 14.47
N GLU A 454 11.46 1.10 14.84
CA GLU A 454 11.69 0.52 16.18
C GLU A 454 11.72 1.58 17.29
N ASN A 455 12.25 2.77 17.01
CA ASN A 455 12.51 3.75 18.06
C ASN A 455 11.44 4.85 18.18
N LEU A 456 10.76 5.20 17.08
CA LEU A 456 9.92 6.41 17.06
C LEU A 456 8.43 6.12 16.99
N ILE A 457 7.99 4.96 16.49
CA ILE A 457 6.59 4.68 16.15
C ILE A 457 5.96 3.75 17.18
N TYR A 458 4.89 4.21 17.84
CA TYR A 458 4.18 3.49 18.90
C TYR A 458 2.67 3.52 18.70
N GLY A 459 1.98 2.45 19.08
CA GLY A 459 0.53 2.37 18.97
C GLY A 459 -0.11 1.56 20.07
N VAL A 460 -1.34 1.89 20.40
CA VAL A 460 -2.19 1.12 21.33
C VAL A 460 -3.57 0.98 20.74
N ASP A 461 -4.14 -0.21 20.79
CA ASP A 461 -5.55 -0.44 20.45
C ASP A 461 -6.16 -1.49 21.35
N ILE A 462 -7.47 -1.42 21.56
CA ILE A 462 -8.23 -2.38 22.36
C ILE A 462 -8.55 -3.66 21.57
N ASP A 463 -8.54 -3.60 20.24
CA ASP A 463 -8.86 -4.72 19.36
C ASP A 463 -7.59 -5.51 19.01
N PRO A 464 -7.47 -6.81 19.34
CA PRO A 464 -6.30 -7.62 18.99
C PRO A 464 -6.12 -7.76 17.46
N LEU A 465 -7.20 -7.74 16.68
CA LEU A 465 -7.10 -7.81 15.24
C LEU A 465 -6.54 -6.52 14.66
N ALA A 466 -6.88 -5.36 15.24
CA ALA A 466 -6.31 -4.07 14.87
C ALA A 466 -4.79 -4.04 15.09
N ILE A 467 -4.32 -4.57 16.23
CA ILE A 467 -2.89 -4.70 16.54
C ILE A 467 -2.16 -5.54 15.48
N GLU A 468 -2.71 -6.71 15.13
CA GLU A 468 -2.13 -7.57 14.08
C GLU A 468 -2.06 -6.86 12.72
N VAL A 469 -3.10 -6.10 12.36
CA VAL A 469 -3.16 -5.33 11.11
C VAL A 469 -2.16 -4.18 11.12
N THR A 470 -2.08 -3.42 12.20
CA THR A 470 -1.13 -2.31 12.35
C THR A 470 0.31 -2.79 12.21
N LYS A 471 0.69 -3.86 12.93
CA LYS A 471 2.01 -4.48 12.78
C LYS A 471 2.27 -4.91 11.34
N PHE A 472 1.32 -5.62 10.74
CA PHE A 472 1.41 -6.09 9.35
C PHE A 472 1.65 -4.93 8.36
N SER A 473 0.87 -3.86 8.46
CA SER A 473 0.97 -2.69 7.57
C SER A 473 2.31 -1.96 7.74
N LEU A 474 2.78 -1.77 8.97
CA LEU A 474 4.08 -1.16 9.27
C LEU A 474 5.25 -2.02 8.76
N LEU A 475 5.16 -3.35 8.89
CA LEU A 475 6.18 -4.27 8.38
C LEU A 475 6.23 -4.27 6.85
N LEU A 476 5.10 -4.13 6.16
CA LEU A 476 5.09 -3.92 4.71
C LEU A 476 5.69 -2.57 4.32
N LYS A 477 5.40 -1.51 5.10
CA LYS A 477 5.89 -0.15 4.82
C LYS A 477 7.41 -0.04 4.97
N VAL A 478 8.00 -0.69 5.97
CA VAL A 478 9.47 -0.67 6.16
C VAL A 478 10.22 -1.38 5.03
N LEU A 479 9.60 -2.38 4.40
CA LEU A 479 10.16 -3.10 3.24
C LEU A 479 9.97 -2.35 1.91
N GLU A 480 9.18 -1.29 1.89
CA GLU A 480 8.94 -0.51 0.68
C GLU A 480 10.27 0.04 0.14
N ASP A 481 10.46 -0.04 -1.17
CA ASP A 481 11.69 0.37 -1.88
C ASP A 481 12.98 -0.36 -1.48
N SER A 482 12.91 -1.44 -0.70
CA SER A 482 14.07 -2.27 -0.38
C SER A 482 14.25 -3.38 -1.42
N SER A 483 15.50 -3.75 -1.70
CA SER A 483 15.82 -4.89 -2.57
C SER A 483 16.19 -6.14 -1.77
N ALA A 484 16.06 -7.31 -2.38
CA ALA A 484 16.48 -8.58 -1.75
C ALA A 484 17.96 -8.54 -1.37
N GLU A 485 18.81 -7.98 -2.24
CA GLU A 485 20.25 -7.86 -2.01
C GLU A 485 20.56 -6.97 -0.80
N GLU A 486 19.82 -5.87 -0.62
CA GLU A 486 19.97 -4.98 0.54
C GLU A 486 19.58 -5.71 1.84
N LEU A 487 18.46 -6.42 1.83
CA LEU A 487 17.97 -7.18 2.99
C LEU A 487 18.91 -8.33 3.36
N ASP A 488 19.41 -9.06 2.36
CA ASP A 488 20.37 -10.15 2.57
C ASP A 488 21.72 -9.62 3.08
N ALA A 489 22.20 -8.49 2.56
CA ALA A 489 23.41 -7.82 3.04
C ALA A 489 23.24 -7.32 4.49
N TYR A 490 22.09 -6.75 4.84
CA TYR A 490 21.77 -6.37 6.21
C TYR A 490 21.83 -7.58 7.16
N HIS A 491 21.13 -8.66 6.81
CA HIS A 491 21.10 -9.89 7.60
C HIS A 491 22.49 -10.50 7.77
N ALA A 492 23.26 -10.61 6.69
CA ALA A 492 24.61 -11.15 6.72
C ALA A 492 25.58 -10.34 7.60
N ARG A 493 25.43 -9.01 7.62
CA ARG A 493 26.30 -8.11 8.39
C ARG A 493 25.92 -8.05 9.86
N THR A 494 24.64 -7.98 10.17
CA THR A 494 24.15 -7.73 11.53
C THR A 494 23.81 -9.01 12.29
N HIS A 495 23.55 -10.10 11.59
CA HIS A 495 22.95 -11.33 12.08
C HIS A 495 21.56 -11.12 12.73
N ASN A 496 20.99 -9.92 12.59
CA ASN A 496 19.62 -9.63 12.96
C ASN A 496 18.68 -10.18 11.90
N ARG A 497 17.49 -10.59 12.32
CA ARG A 497 16.43 -10.96 11.39
C ARG A 497 15.95 -9.74 10.61
N ILE A 498 15.39 -9.96 9.42
CA ILE A 498 15.08 -8.85 8.49
C ILE A 498 14.05 -7.89 9.08
N LEU A 499 12.94 -8.38 9.63
CA LEU A 499 11.91 -7.48 10.17
C LEU A 499 12.12 -7.18 11.66
N PRO A 500 11.73 -5.99 12.14
CA PRO A 500 11.69 -5.70 13.56
C PRO A 500 10.55 -6.45 14.26
N ASN A 501 10.75 -6.81 15.54
CA ASN A 501 9.64 -7.19 16.41
C ASN A 501 8.98 -5.92 16.95
N LEU A 502 7.70 -5.75 16.66
CA LEU A 502 6.93 -4.56 17.06
C LEU A 502 6.09 -4.76 18.33
N ASP A 503 6.31 -5.86 19.09
CA ASP A 503 5.53 -6.16 20.32
C ASP A 503 5.75 -5.11 21.42
N GLU A 504 6.92 -4.48 21.44
CA GLU A 504 7.20 -3.40 22.38
C GLU A 504 6.65 -2.03 21.91
N ASN A 505 6.32 -1.90 20.65
CA ASN A 505 5.86 -0.66 20.02
C ASN A 505 4.34 -0.61 19.88
N ILE A 506 3.74 -1.70 19.44
CA ILE A 506 2.30 -1.79 19.12
C ILE A 506 1.65 -2.75 20.10
N LYS A 507 0.90 -2.19 21.05
CA LYS A 507 0.42 -2.92 22.22
C LYS A 507 -1.09 -3.00 22.30
N LEU A 508 -1.57 -4.16 22.78
CA LEU A 508 -2.99 -4.40 23.01
C LEU A 508 -3.41 -3.85 24.37
N GLY A 509 -4.40 -2.97 24.40
CA GLY A 509 -4.93 -2.46 25.63
C GLY A 509 -5.92 -1.31 25.50
N ASN A 510 -6.64 -1.03 26.56
CA ASN A 510 -7.52 0.13 26.65
C ASN A 510 -6.71 1.34 27.11
N SER A 511 -6.39 2.23 26.20
CA SER A 511 -5.56 3.42 26.44
C SER A 511 -6.13 4.41 27.46
N LEU A 512 -7.41 4.32 27.79
CA LEU A 512 -8.12 5.20 28.71
C LEU A 512 -8.29 4.61 30.13
N VAL A 513 -8.10 3.30 30.29
CA VAL A 513 -8.42 2.60 31.54
C VAL A 513 -7.21 1.82 32.03
N ASP A 514 -6.63 2.26 33.14
CA ASP A 514 -5.52 1.59 33.82
C ASP A 514 -6.00 0.61 34.92
N SER A 515 -5.05 -0.10 35.55
CA SER A 515 -5.33 -1.05 36.63
C SER A 515 -5.95 -0.39 37.88
N ASN A 516 -5.78 0.94 38.05
CA ASN A 516 -6.39 1.67 39.17
C ASN A 516 -7.91 1.73 39.08
N TYR A 517 -8.50 1.63 37.85
CA TYR A 517 -9.94 1.60 37.69
C TYR A 517 -10.63 0.52 38.49
N ALA A 518 -9.98 -0.61 38.63
CA ALA A 518 -10.49 -1.71 39.45
C ALA A 518 -10.55 -1.39 40.95
N HIS A 519 -9.79 -0.40 41.46
CA HIS A 519 -9.93 0.12 42.82
C HIS A 519 -11.22 0.93 43.00
N TYR A 520 -11.69 1.59 41.97
CA TYR A 520 -12.93 2.35 41.97
C TYR A 520 -14.16 1.48 41.73
N ASN A 521 -14.00 0.41 40.91
CA ASN A 521 -15.07 -0.52 40.59
C ASN A 521 -14.72 -1.96 40.96
N ARG A 522 -15.02 -2.35 42.21
CA ARG A 522 -14.73 -3.68 42.74
C ARG A 522 -15.44 -4.84 42.01
N ALA A 523 -16.55 -4.54 41.35
CA ALA A 523 -17.29 -5.55 40.57
C ALA A 523 -16.45 -6.08 39.38
N VAL A 524 -15.55 -5.27 38.85
CA VAL A 524 -14.63 -5.68 37.79
C VAL A 524 -13.67 -6.77 38.28
N TYR A 525 -13.09 -6.66 39.48
CA TYR A 525 -12.22 -7.69 40.03
C TYR A 525 -12.91 -9.03 40.29
N GLN A 526 -14.21 -9.01 40.48
CA GLN A 526 -14.99 -10.23 40.78
C GLN A 526 -15.43 -10.95 39.50
N ASN A 527 -15.25 -10.31 38.32
CA ASN A 527 -15.67 -10.85 37.06
C ASN A 527 -14.48 -10.90 36.07
N LEU A 528 -13.87 -12.09 35.96
CA LEU A 528 -12.72 -12.32 35.09
C LEU A 528 -13.01 -12.03 33.62
N GLN A 529 -14.24 -12.31 33.14
CA GLN A 529 -14.63 -12.00 31.77
C GLN A 529 -14.69 -10.49 31.52
N LEU A 530 -15.19 -9.73 32.49
CA LEU A 530 -15.21 -8.26 32.39
C LEU A 530 -13.82 -7.67 32.43
N MET A 531 -12.93 -8.17 33.30
CA MET A 531 -11.51 -7.78 33.34
C MET A 531 -10.82 -8.01 32.00
N ASN A 532 -11.00 -9.20 31.42
CA ASN A 532 -10.43 -9.55 30.13
C ASN A 532 -11.00 -8.67 29.02
N LYS A 533 -12.31 -8.37 29.05
CA LYS A 533 -12.95 -7.49 28.07
C LYS A 533 -12.48 -6.04 28.17
N MET A 534 -12.20 -5.56 29.37
CA MET A 534 -11.73 -4.17 29.60
C MET A 534 -10.30 -3.93 29.13
N ARG A 535 -9.46 -4.96 29.08
CA ARG A 535 -8.05 -4.89 28.61
C ARG A 535 -7.30 -3.69 29.19
N MET A 536 -7.37 -3.48 30.53
CA MET A 536 -6.75 -2.36 31.23
C MET A 536 -5.28 -2.20 30.84
N PHE A 537 -4.84 -0.96 30.61
CA PHE A 537 -3.51 -0.65 30.08
C PHE A 537 -2.78 0.36 30.95
N ASP A 538 -1.68 -0.07 31.56
CA ASP A 538 -0.85 0.77 32.42
C ASP A 538 0.31 1.39 31.62
N TRP A 539 0.15 2.63 31.17
CA TRP A 539 1.12 3.35 30.35
C TRP A 539 2.55 3.33 30.89
N ASN A 540 2.73 3.56 32.22
CA ASN A 540 4.04 3.58 32.86
C ASN A 540 4.69 2.19 32.99
N ARG A 541 3.90 1.14 32.94
CA ARG A 541 4.37 -0.24 32.95
C ARG A 541 4.71 -0.73 31.56
N GLU A 542 3.84 -0.44 30.61
CA GLU A 542 3.94 -0.94 29.25
C GLU A 542 4.98 -0.16 28.41
N PHE A 543 5.14 1.13 28.69
CA PHE A 543 6.13 2.00 28.07
C PHE A 543 7.03 2.64 29.13
N THR A 544 8.08 1.94 29.54
CA THR A 544 8.94 2.29 30.68
C THR A 544 9.70 3.62 30.54
N GLU A 545 9.89 4.13 29.33
CA GLU A 545 10.51 5.44 29.06
C GLU A 545 9.53 6.62 29.08
N GLY A 546 8.28 6.38 29.39
CA GLY A 546 7.30 7.22 30.08
C GLY A 546 6.74 8.44 29.35
N LYS A 547 7.28 8.95 28.21
CA LYS A 547 6.74 10.14 27.55
C LYS A 547 6.75 9.99 26.03
N PHE A 548 5.73 10.58 25.40
CA PHE A 548 5.66 10.74 23.97
C PHE A 548 5.81 12.22 23.61
N ASP A 549 6.53 12.51 22.55
CA ASP A 549 6.75 13.87 22.05
C ASP A 549 5.60 14.34 21.16
N ALA A 550 4.94 13.39 20.50
CA ALA A 550 3.69 13.63 19.77
C ALA A 550 2.67 12.50 20.01
N ILE A 551 1.40 12.88 20.11
CA ILE A 551 0.26 11.96 20.09
C ILE A 551 -0.63 12.37 18.93
N ILE A 552 -0.84 11.45 18.00
CA ILE A 552 -1.66 11.63 16.80
C ILE A 552 -2.72 10.53 16.75
N GLY A 553 -3.86 10.79 16.14
CA GLY A 553 -4.87 9.76 15.98
C GLY A 553 -6.27 10.34 15.79
N ASN A 554 -7.21 9.46 15.45
CA ASN A 554 -8.63 9.76 15.33
C ASN A 554 -9.43 8.86 16.30
N PRO A 555 -9.66 9.28 17.56
CA PRO A 555 -10.33 8.46 18.55
C PRO A 555 -11.80 8.21 18.18
N PRO A 556 -12.40 7.07 18.59
CA PRO A 556 -13.77 6.73 18.25
C PRO A 556 -14.79 7.74 18.80
N TYR A 557 -15.76 8.12 17.97
CA TYR A 557 -16.84 9.07 18.31
C TYR A 557 -17.97 8.37 19.03
N ILE A 558 -17.89 8.24 20.37
CA ILE A 558 -18.97 7.67 21.17
C ILE A 558 -19.89 8.80 21.64
N ARG A 559 -21.18 8.72 21.30
CA ARG A 559 -22.16 9.71 21.79
C ARG A 559 -22.24 9.64 23.32
N VAL A 560 -22.23 10.80 23.98
CA VAL A 560 -22.33 10.90 25.47
C VAL A 560 -23.55 10.13 26.00
N GLN A 561 -24.64 10.11 25.24
CA GLN A 561 -25.87 9.36 25.62
C GLN A 561 -25.63 7.83 25.65
N ASN A 562 -24.72 7.32 24.82
CA ASN A 562 -24.36 5.89 24.80
C ASN A 562 -23.33 5.57 25.89
N MET A 563 -22.49 6.54 26.29
CA MET A 563 -21.54 6.34 27.39
C MET A 563 -22.22 6.00 28.72
N VAL A 564 -23.43 6.50 28.94
CA VAL A 564 -24.23 6.19 30.14
C VAL A 564 -24.59 4.71 30.25
N HIS A 565 -24.64 3.99 29.13
CA HIS A 565 -24.87 2.52 29.11
C HIS A 565 -23.62 1.73 29.41
N TYR A 566 -22.42 2.28 29.14
CA TYR A 566 -21.12 1.65 29.36
C TYR A 566 -20.48 2.04 30.69
N SER A 567 -20.83 3.19 31.24
CA SER A 567 -20.38 3.69 32.54
C SER A 567 -21.51 4.49 33.18
N PRO A 568 -22.41 3.84 33.93
CA PRO A 568 -23.58 4.50 34.54
C PRO A 568 -23.21 5.46 35.69
N GLU A 569 -21.96 5.59 36.08
CA GLU A 569 -21.41 6.54 37.05
C GLU A 569 -20.49 7.54 36.34
#